data_d0d0633ee90299be9a0ad8401e620caf
#
_entry.id   d0d0633ee90299be9a0ad8401e620caf
#
_cell.length_a   1.000
_cell.length_b   1.000
_cell.length_c   1.000
_cell.angle_alpha   90.00
_cell.angle_beta   90.00
_cell.angle_gamma   90.00
#
_symmetry.space_group_name_H-M   'P 1'
#
loop_
_entity.id
_entity.type
_entity.pdbx_description
1 polymer ?
#
loop_
_entity_poly.entity_id
_entity_poly.type
_entity_poly.pdbx_seq_one_letter_code
_entity_poly.pdbx_strand_id
1 'polypeptide(L)'
;MQWMRTACAVAVCMISGVALAGVALGQGNQFASELQGNYARLKVNILKAADKMPPENYSFKPTPDIRTFARVVNHVTEAQLHICGAADNVDASALPKVPPETADKAAIVEALKASFTECDKAYAGLTDANMADMLQAGPAKRTRLSMLWGNVAHDNEQYATLSLYLRLKGLVPPSSEK
;
A
#
# COMPACT_ATOMS: atom_id res chain seq x y z
N MET A 1 18.42 65.40 -64.27
CA MET A 1 18.29 63.95 -64.08
C MET A 1 18.76 63.61 -62.67
N GLN A 2 17.82 63.49 -61.71
CA GLN A 2 18.11 63.23 -60.30
C GLN A 2 17.68 61.79 -59.95
N TRP A 3 18.63 61.02 -59.49
CA TRP A 3 18.37 59.65 -59.07
C TRP A 3 18.08 59.70 -57.55
N MET A 4 16.84 59.42 -57.17
CA MET A 4 16.44 59.23 -55.79
C MET A 4 16.84 57.82 -55.32
N ARG A 5 17.70 57.76 -54.33
CA ARG A 5 18.08 56.54 -53.64
C ARG A 5 17.09 56.34 -52.46
N THR A 6 16.23 55.38 -52.60
CA THR A 6 15.36 54.93 -51.52
C THR A 6 16.14 54.00 -50.59
N ALA A 7 16.38 54.43 -49.36
CA ALA A 7 16.97 53.62 -48.36
C ALA A 7 15.86 52.76 -47.66
N CYS A 8 15.99 51.47 -47.83
CA CYS A 8 15.10 50.49 -47.14
C CYS A 8 15.64 50.26 -45.72
N ALA A 9 14.94 50.79 -44.73
CA ALA A 9 15.25 50.52 -43.32
C ALA A 9 14.68 49.15 -42.93
N VAL A 10 15.57 48.20 -42.71
CA VAL A 10 15.20 46.90 -42.14
C VAL A 10 15.07 47.05 -40.66
N ALA A 11 13.85 47.04 -40.13
CA ALA A 11 13.54 46.97 -38.71
C ALA A 11 13.77 45.54 -38.22
N VAL A 12 14.83 45.31 -37.48
CA VAL A 12 15.08 44.05 -36.77
C VAL A 12 14.21 44.04 -35.51
N CYS A 13 13.09 43.34 -35.54
CA CYS A 13 12.31 43.00 -34.34
C CYS A 13 13.10 41.99 -33.50
N MET A 14 13.77 42.44 -32.45
CA MET A 14 14.25 41.57 -31.39
C MET A 14 13.06 41.07 -30.57
N ILE A 15 12.63 39.84 -30.83
CA ILE A 15 11.69 39.14 -29.98
C ILE A 15 12.47 38.70 -28.76
N SER A 16 12.33 39.45 -27.66
CA SER A 16 12.80 39.05 -26.35
C SER A 16 12.01 37.82 -25.89
N GLY A 17 12.60 36.64 -26.05
CA GLY A 17 12.06 35.41 -25.52
C GLY A 17 12.07 35.46 -23.99
N VAL A 18 10.94 35.81 -23.41
CA VAL A 18 10.69 35.59 -21.98
C VAL A 18 10.59 34.07 -21.81
N ALA A 19 11.67 33.46 -21.36
CA ALA A 19 11.62 32.09 -20.85
C ALA A 19 10.69 32.09 -19.65
N LEU A 20 9.45 31.65 -19.86
CA LEU A 20 8.57 31.22 -18.78
C LEU A 20 9.24 30.02 -18.15
N ALA A 21 10.10 30.26 -17.15
CA ALA A 21 10.46 29.26 -16.17
C ALA A 21 9.14 28.85 -15.48
N GLY A 22 8.50 27.82 -16.04
CA GLY A 22 7.37 27.18 -15.39
C GLY A 22 7.85 26.78 -14.01
N VAL A 23 7.35 27.46 -12.97
CA VAL A 23 7.43 26.96 -11.61
C VAL A 23 6.68 25.63 -11.64
N ALA A 24 7.42 24.54 -11.78
CA ALA A 24 6.92 23.23 -11.44
C ALA A 24 6.63 23.33 -9.93
N LEU A 25 5.40 23.78 -9.60
CA LEU A 25 4.84 23.59 -8.27
C LEU A 25 4.96 22.10 -8.04
N GLY A 26 5.88 21.71 -7.18
CA GLY A 26 6.13 20.33 -6.87
C GLY A 26 4.78 19.70 -6.52
N GLN A 27 4.28 18.85 -7.40
CA GLN A 27 3.25 17.90 -7.05
C GLN A 27 3.92 16.99 -6.02
N GLY A 28 3.77 17.39 -4.73
CA GLY A 28 4.32 16.60 -3.64
C GLY A 28 3.68 15.22 -3.69
N ASN A 29 4.39 14.24 -3.31
CA ASN A 29 4.08 12.80 -3.15
C ASN A 29 2.58 12.40 -3.16
N GLN A 30 1.80 12.89 -4.14
CA GLN A 30 0.34 12.74 -4.15
C GLN A 30 -0.05 11.27 -4.28
N PHE A 31 0.54 10.53 -5.22
CA PHE A 31 0.23 9.12 -5.42
C PHE A 31 0.69 8.26 -4.25
N ALA A 32 1.89 8.54 -3.72
CA ALA A 32 2.39 7.88 -2.53
C ALA A 32 1.46 8.12 -1.34
N SER A 33 1.01 9.36 -1.13
CA SER A 33 0.11 9.73 -0.03
C SER A 33 -1.27 9.07 -0.13
N GLU A 34 -1.83 8.96 -1.34
CA GLU A 34 -3.10 8.27 -1.56
C GLU A 34 -2.98 6.77 -1.24
N LEU A 35 -1.89 6.14 -1.66
CA LEU A 35 -1.65 4.74 -1.37
C LEU A 35 -1.41 4.50 0.12
N GLN A 36 -0.62 5.35 0.78
CA GLN A 36 -0.41 5.33 2.23
C GLN A 36 -1.73 5.49 3.00
N GLY A 37 -2.62 6.39 2.55
CA GLY A 37 -3.94 6.58 3.15
C GLY A 37 -4.86 5.36 3.01
N ASN A 38 -4.81 4.67 1.85
CA ASN A 38 -5.55 3.43 1.64
C ASN A 38 -5.04 2.30 2.56
N TYR A 39 -3.71 2.13 2.63
CA TYR A 39 -3.07 1.18 3.54
C TYR A 39 -3.46 1.46 5.00
N ALA A 40 -3.34 2.70 5.47
CA ALA A 40 -3.64 3.06 6.86
C ALA A 40 -5.09 2.71 7.26
N ARG A 41 -6.06 2.95 6.37
CA ARG A 41 -7.46 2.56 6.60
C ARG A 41 -7.63 1.05 6.72
N LEU A 42 -7.01 0.29 5.82
CA LEU A 42 -7.09 -1.18 5.84
C LEU A 42 -6.43 -1.76 7.08
N LYS A 43 -5.27 -1.27 7.47
CA LYS A 43 -4.59 -1.64 8.71
C LYS A 43 -5.52 -1.52 9.91
N VAL A 44 -6.17 -0.36 10.08
CA VAL A 44 -7.10 -0.13 11.21
C VAL A 44 -8.25 -1.14 11.17
N ASN A 45 -8.84 -1.34 10.00
CA ASN A 45 -9.97 -2.25 9.84
C ASN A 45 -9.60 -3.71 10.11
N ILE A 46 -8.46 -4.17 9.62
CA ILE A 46 -8.00 -5.56 9.79
C ILE A 46 -7.64 -5.82 11.27
N LEU A 47 -6.88 -4.91 11.90
CA LEU A 47 -6.53 -5.04 13.31
C LEU A 47 -7.78 -5.08 14.21
N LYS A 48 -8.72 -4.17 13.97
CA LYS A 48 -9.99 -4.16 14.71
C LYS A 48 -10.84 -5.40 14.44
N ALA A 49 -10.84 -5.93 13.21
CA ALA A 49 -11.56 -7.17 12.88
C ALA A 49 -10.99 -8.37 13.62
N ALA A 50 -9.66 -8.50 13.65
CA ALA A 50 -8.97 -9.55 14.40
C ALA A 50 -9.23 -9.43 15.91
N ASP A 51 -9.19 -8.21 16.45
CA ASP A 51 -9.46 -7.98 17.87
C ASP A 51 -10.93 -8.25 18.25
N LYS A 52 -11.87 -7.88 17.37
CA LYS A 52 -13.31 -8.01 17.63
C LYS A 52 -13.80 -9.46 17.66
N MET A 53 -13.22 -10.36 16.86
CA MET A 53 -13.61 -11.77 16.85
C MET A 53 -13.28 -12.42 18.20
N PRO A 54 -14.25 -13.04 18.91
CA PRO A 54 -13.99 -13.75 20.15
C PRO A 54 -13.00 -14.91 19.96
N PRO A 55 -12.16 -15.24 20.96
CA PRO A 55 -11.15 -16.30 20.86
C PRO A 55 -11.72 -17.65 20.43
N GLU A 56 -12.88 -18.05 20.95
CA GLU A 56 -13.57 -19.29 20.64
C GLU A 56 -14.03 -19.39 19.18
N ASN A 57 -14.09 -18.27 18.47
CA ASN A 57 -14.47 -18.21 17.04
C ASN A 57 -13.28 -18.13 16.10
N TYR A 58 -12.03 -18.17 16.58
CA TYR A 58 -10.85 -18.16 15.70
C TYR A 58 -10.75 -19.42 14.84
N SER A 59 -11.23 -20.56 15.30
CA SER A 59 -11.32 -21.81 14.53
C SER A 59 -12.54 -21.88 13.61
N PHE A 60 -13.43 -20.86 13.63
CA PHE A 60 -14.63 -20.85 12.81
C PHE A 60 -14.30 -20.76 11.32
N LYS A 61 -14.99 -21.56 10.52
CA LYS A 61 -15.05 -21.50 9.05
C LYS A 61 -16.49 -21.77 8.60
N PRO A 62 -16.99 -21.03 7.58
CA PRO A 62 -18.36 -21.20 7.11
C PRO A 62 -18.65 -22.56 6.47
N THR A 63 -17.67 -23.14 5.76
CA THR A 63 -17.74 -24.48 5.15
C THR A 63 -16.44 -25.25 5.38
N PRO A 64 -16.39 -26.59 5.22
CA PRO A 64 -15.18 -27.37 5.39
C PRO A 64 -14.02 -26.96 4.49
N ASP A 65 -14.29 -26.45 3.28
CA ASP A 65 -13.30 -26.21 2.24
C ASP A 65 -12.64 -24.83 2.30
N ILE A 66 -13.14 -23.92 3.17
CA ILE A 66 -12.57 -22.60 3.30
C ILE A 66 -11.75 -22.43 4.57
N ARG A 67 -10.88 -21.41 4.58
CA ARG A 67 -9.97 -21.14 5.69
C ARG A 67 -10.72 -20.83 6.98
N THR A 68 -10.12 -21.17 8.12
CA THR A 68 -10.58 -20.66 9.41
C THR A 68 -10.35 -19.14 9.52
N PHE A 69 -11.05 -18.47 10.44
CA PHE A 69 -10.77 -17.06 10.73
C PHE A 69 -9.30 -16.82 11.09
N ALA A 70 -8.74 -17.66 11.96
CA ALA A 70 -7.32 -17.63 12.32
C ALA A 70 -6.40 -17.76 11.11
N ARG A 71 -6.73 -18.67 10.17
CA ARG A 71 -5.93 -18.87 8.95
C ARG A 71 -5.99 -17.68 8.01
N VAL A 72 -7.12 -16.97 7.94
CA VAL A 72 -7.24 -15.72 7.15
C VAL A 72 -6.36 -14.64 7.77
N VAL A 73 -6.37 -14.47 9.10
CA VAL A 73 -5.52 -13.50 9.81
C VAL A 73 -4.03 -13.82 9.58
N ASN A 74 -3.63 -15.08 9.72
CA ASN A 74 -2.25 -15.49 9.47
C ASN A 74 -1.85 -15.30 8.00
N HIS A 75 -2.77 -15.48 7.06
CA HIS A 75 -2.51 -15.25 5.64
C HIS A 75 -2.23 -13.77 5.32
N VAL A 76 -2.94 -12.86 5.98
CA VAL A 76 -2.61 -11.42 5.92
C VAL A 76 -1.20 -11.18 6.47
N THR A 77 -0.89 -11.74 7.64
CA THR A 77 0.43 -11.61 8.27
C THR A 77 1.55 -12.09 7.35
N GLU A 78 1.41 -13.28 6.78
CA GLU A 78 2.38 -13.88 5.84
C GLU A 78 2.58 -13.01 4.60
N ALA A 79 1.50 -12.55 3.98
CA ALA A 79 1.54 -11.72 2.78
C ALA A 79 2.23 -10.38 3.04
N GLN A 80 1.92 -9.73 4.16
CA GLN A 80 2.54 -8.47 4.56
C GLN A 80 4.04 -8.62 4.81
N LEU A 81 4.46 -9.61 5.58
CA LEU A 81 5.87 -9.87 5.83
C LEU A 81 6.63 -10.14 4.53
N HIS A 82 6.04 -10.92 3.62
CA HIS A 82 6.64 -11.20 2.33
C HIS A 82 6.75 -9.94 1.45
N ILE A 83 5.67 -9.18 1.31
CA ILE A 83 5.61 -8.04 0.38
C ILE A 83 6.36 -6.83 0.94
N CYS A 84 6.10 -6.45 2.20
CA CYS A 84 6.72 -5.28 2.81
C CYS A 84 8.20 -5.53 3.13
N GLY A 85 8.54 -6.74 3.58
CA GLY A 85 9.93 -7.12 3.77
C GLY A 85 10.74 -7.04 2.47
N ALA A 86 10.19 -7.53 1.36
CA ALA A 86 10.83 -7.41 0.06
C ALA A 86 10.89 -5.96 -0.45
N ALA A 87 9.87 -5.13 -0.14
CA ALA A 87 9.88 -3.71 -0.50
C ALA A 87 10.98 -2.92 0.24
N ASP A 88 11.31 -3.31 1.46
CA ASP A 88 12.37 -2.70 2.27
C ASP A 88 13.71 -3.45 2.20
N ASN A 89 13.78 -4.48 1.35
CA ASN A 89 14.97 -5.33 1.18
C ASN A 89 15.44 -5.98 2.51
N VAL A 90 14.47 -6.38 3.35
CA VAL A 90 14.73 -7.08 4.62
C VAL A 90 14.96 -8.56 4.33
N ASP A 91 15.97 -9.14 4.98
CA ASP A 91 16.19 -10.58 4.90
C ASP A 91 15.02 -11.35 5.52
N ALA A 92 14.50 -12.36 4.82
CA ALA A 92 13.36 -13.13 5.26
C ALA A 92 13.58 -13.82 6.64
N SER A 93 14.83 -14.14 6.98
CA SER A 93 15.16 -14.73 8.28
C SER A 93 15.09 -13.74 9.45
N ALA A 94 15.11 -12.44 9.16
CA ALA A 94 14.97 -11.36 10.14
C ALA A 94 13.51 -10.97 10.40
N LEU A 95 12.57 -11.44 9.56
CA LEU A 95 11.16 -11.12 9.70
C LEU A 95 10.52 -11.89 10.87
N PRO A 96 9.46 -11.34 11.50
CA PRO A 96 8.69 -12.03 12.52
C PRO A 96 8.14 -13.38 12.02
N LYS A 97 8.07 -14.36 12.93
CA LYS A 97 7.50 -15.67 12.60
C LYS A 97 5.97 -15.64 12.77
N VAL A 98 5.28 -16.28 11.82
CA VAL A 98 3.84 -16.47 11.90
C VAL A 98 3.53 -17.70 12.75
N PRO A 99 2.69 -17.60 13.79
CA PRO A 99 2.31 -18.75 14.61
C PRO A 99 1.39 -19.70 13.81
N PRO A 100 1.25 -20.97 14.24
CA PRO A 100 0.26 -21.85 13.65
C PRO A 100 -1.16 -21.32 13.88
N GLU A 101 -2.11 -21.64 12.98
CA GLU A 101 -3.51 -21.20 13.12
C GLU A 101 -4.23 -21.75 14.35
N THR A 102 -3.64 -22.76 14.99
CA THR A 102 -4.10 -23.36 16.25
C THR A 102 -3.58 -22.65 17.51
N ALA A 103 -2.71 -21.65 17.33
CA ALA A 103 -2.25 -20.81 18.44
C ALA A 103 -3.41 -20.00 19.04
N ASP A 104 -3.21 -19.49 20.25
CA ASP A 104 -4.18 -18.61 20.86
C ASP A 104 -4.34 -17.28 20.09
N LYS A 105 -5.48 -16.63 20.26
CA LYS A 105 -5.80 -15.35 19.64
C LYS A 105 -4.71 -14.31 19.89
N ALA A 106 -4.15 -14.25 21.10
CA ALA A 106 -3.17 -13.24 21.47
C ALA A 106 -1.90 -13.36 20.61
N ALA A 107 -1.37 -14.59 20.47
CA ALA A 107 -0.21 -14.85 19.63
C ALA A 107 -0.44 -14.49 18.15
N ILE A 108 -1.63 -14.84 17.61
CA ILE A 108 -2.00 -14.54 16.22
C ILE A 108 -2.11 -13.02 16.00
N VAL A 109 -2.76 -12.30 16.93
CA VAL A 109 -2.93 -10.84 16.84
C VAL A 109 -1.60 -10.11 17.00
N GLU A 110 -0.71 -10.57 17.87
CA GLU A 110 0.63 -9.97 18.02
C GLU A 110 1.48 -10.16 16.76
N ALA A 111 1.44 -11.34 16.13
CA ALA A 111 2.12 -11.55 14.84
C ALA A 111 1.56 -10.65 13.74
N LEU A 112 0.23 -10.45 13.70
CA LEU A 112 -0.41 -9.51 12.77
C LEU A 112 0.06 -8.07 13.01
N LYS A 113 0.12 -7.61 14.26
CA LYS A 113 0.64 -6.28 14.61
C LYS A 113 2.10 -6.10 14.20
N ALA A 114 2.93 -7.13 14.42
CA ALA A 114 4.31 -7.12 14.02
C ALA A 114 4.46 -7.01 12.49
N SER A 115 3.64 -7.70 11.71
CA SER A 115 3.65 -7.58 10.24
C SER A 115 3.25 -6.18 9.76
N PHE A 116 2.28 -5.55 10.42
CA PHE A 116 1.93 -4.16 10.14
C PHE A 116 3.06 -3.19 10.49
N THR A 117 3.86 -3.48 11.52
CA THR A 117 5.04 -2.66 11.85
C THR A 117 6.08 -2.68 10.72
N GLU A 118 6.28 -3.84 10.07
CA GLU A 118 7.16 -3.92 8.90
C GLU A 118 6.57 -3.17 7.70
N CYS A 119 5.27 -3.31 7.46
CA CYS A 119 4.60 -2.56 6.39
C CYS A 119 4.59 -1.06 6.65
N ASP A 120 4.45 -0.59 7.89
CA ASP A 120 4.54 0.84 8.22
C ASP A 120 5.85 1.46 7.73
N LYS A 121 6.98 0.74 7.84
CA LYS A 121 8.29 1.19 7.33
C LYS A 121 8.27 1.29 5.81
N ALA A 122 7.80 0.24 5.12
CA ALA A 122 7.75 0.20 3.67
C ALA A 122 6.88 1.32 3.08
N TYR A 123 5.71 1.56 3.68
CA TYR A 123 4.83 2.64 3.22
C TYR A 123 5.35 4.02 3.61
N ALA A 124 5.98 4.21 4.77
CA ALA A 124 6.59 5.48 5.15
C ALA A 124 7.75 5.86 4.21
N GLY A 125 8.49 4.88 3.70
CA GLY A 125 9.56 5.08 2.73
C GLY A 125 9.10 5.33 1.29
N LEU A 126 7.79 5.17 0.98
CA LEU A 126 7.27 5.36 -0.37
C LEU A 126 7.15 6.85 -0.72
N THR A 127 7.65 7.22 -1.89
CA THR A 127 7.54 8.56 -2.46
C THR A 127 7.21 8.46 -3.96
N ASP A 128 6.68 9.53 -4.56
CA ASP A 128 6.43 9.57 -6.00
C ASP A 128 7.73 9.43 -6.81
N ALA A 129 8.87 9.81 -6.23
CA ALA A 129 10.17 9.69 -6.88
C ALA A 129 10.70 8.24 -6.93
N ASN A 130 10.38 7.41 -5.93
CA ASN A 130 10.90 6.04 -5.84
C ASN A 130 9.87 4.94 -6.18
N MET A 131 8.64 5.31 -6.50
CA MET A 131 7.56 4.36 -6.80
C MET A 131 7.85 3.47 -8.02
N ALA A 132 8.68 3.96 -8.95
CA ALA A 132 9.07 3.22 -10.16
C ALA A 132 10.32 2.34 -9.95
N ASP A 133 10.96 2.36 -8.77
CA ASP A 133 12.13 1.54 -8.49
C ASP A 133 11.82 0.06 -8.64
N MET A 134 12.68 -0.64 -9.39
CA MET A 134 12.54 -2.08 -9.62
C MET A 134 13.13 -2.87 -8.44
N LEU A 135 12.29 -3.57 -7.73
CA LEU A 135 12.64 -4.41 -6.58
C LEU A 135 12.53 -5.89 -6.92
N GLN A 136 13.30 -6.73 -6.21
CA GLN A 136 13.20 -8.18 -6.35
C GLN A 136 11.94 -8.69 -5.63
N ALA A 137 11.09 -9.42 -6.33
CA ALA A 137 9.84 -10.00 -5.81
C ALA A 137 9.82 -11.51 -6.16
N GLY A 138 10.46 -12.32 -5.34
CA GLY A 138 10.70 -13.73 -5.65
C GLY A 138 11.56 -13.87 -6.93
N PRO A 139 11.14 -14.68 -7.93
CA PRO A 139 11.90 -14.84 -9.17
C PRO A 139 11.79 -13.66 -10.15
N ALA A 140 10.87 -12.72 -9.92
CA ALA A 140 10.60 -11.60 -10.81
C ALA A 140 11.00 -10.27 -10.19
N LYS A 141 11.17 -9.23 -11.04
CA LYS A 141 11.27 -7.84 -10.59
C LYS A 141 9.92 -7.15 -10.76
N ARG A 142 9.57 -6.30 -9.79
CA ARG A 142 8.35 -5.48 -9.82
C ARG A 142 8.68 -4.06 -9.35
N THR A 143 7.89 -3.08 -9.78
CA THR A 143 8.03 -1.74 -9.24
C THR A 143 7.60 -1.72 -7.77
N ARG A 144 8.20 -0.85 -6.97
CA ARG A 144 7.80 -0.60 -5.58
C ARG A 144 6.29 -0.31 -5.49
N LEU A 145 5.77 0.53 -6.38
CA LEU A 145 4.34 0.80 -6.49
C LEU A 145 3.52 -0.48 -6.69
N SER A 146 3.90 -1.32 -7.66
CA SER A 146 3.17 -2.57 -7.94
C SER A 146 3.15 -3.51 -6.74
N MET A 147 4.23 -3.57 -5.96
CA MET A 147 4.29 -4.40 -4.76
C MET A 147 3.36 -3.86 -3.66
N LEU A 148 3.47 -2.58 -3.32
CA LEU A 148 2.68 -1.97 -2.25
C LEU A 148 1.21 -1.80 -2.62
N TRP A 149 0.89 -1.49 -3.88
CA TRP A 149 -0.48 -1.54 -4.39
C TRP A 149 -1.06 -2.96 -4.32
N GLY A 150 -0.28 -3.96 -4.72
CA GLY A 150 -0.66 -5.37 -4.61
C GLY A 150 -0.97 -5.78 -3.16
N ASN A 151 -0.20 -5.28 -2.20
CA ASN A 151 -0.48 -5.50 -0.77
C ASN A 151 -1.83 -4.88 -0.35
N VAL A 152 -2.10 -3.62 -0.74
CA VAL A 152 -3.41 -2.97 -0.46
C VAL A 152 -4.57 -3.75 -1.08
N ALA A 153 -4.43 -4.21 -2.33
CA ALA A 153 -5.46 -4.99 -3.01
C ALA A 153 -5.71 -6.33 -2.30
N HIS A 154 -4.65 -7.04 -1.93
CA HIS A 154 -4.72 -8.29 -1.17
C HIS A 154 -5.36 -8.08 0.20
N ASP A 155 -4.92 -7.07 0.95
CA ASP A 155 -5.47 -6.78 2.28
C ASP A 155 -6.95 -6.41 2.22
N ASN A 156 -7.38 -5.71 1.16
CA ASN A 156 -8.79 -5.39 0.94
C ASN A 156 -9.64 -6.66 0.68
N GLU A 157 -9.13 -7.61 -0.11
CA GLU A 157 -9.76 -8.91 -0.34
C GLU A 157 -9.89 -9.71 0.97
N GLN A 158 -8.81 -9.77 1.75
CA GLN A 158 -8.82 -10.49 3.02
C GLN A 158 -9.71 -9.80 4.06
N TYR A 159 -9.73 -8.47 4.11
CA TYR A 159 -10.64 -7.73 4.97
C TYR A 159 -12.11 -7.99 4.63
N ALA A 160 -12.46 -8.08 3.34
CA ALA A 160 -13.81 -8.46 2.93
C ALA A 160 -14.19 -9.84 3.46
N THR A 161 -13.26 -10.80 3.42
CA THR A 161 -13.43 -12.14 4.00
C THR A 161 -13.62 -12.09 5.53
N LEU A 162 -12.76 -11.37 6.25
CA LEU A 162 -12.90 -11.18 7.71
C LEU A 162 -14.23 -10.52 8.08
N SER A 163 -14.68 -9.53 7.30
CA SER A 163 -15.96 -8.84 7.49
C SER A 163 -17.16 -9.78 7.34
N LEU A 164 -17.10 -10.68 6.35
CA LEU A 164 -18.11 -11.72 6.17
C LEU A 164 -18.17 -12.65 7.39
N TYR A 165 -17.00 -13.09 7.89
CA TYR A 165 -16.95 -13.99 9.06
C TYR A 165 -17.49 -13.32 10.33
N LEU A 166 -17.16 -12.03 10.54
CA LEU A 166 -17.75 -11.26 11.64
C LEU A 166 -19.29 -11.25 11.55
N ARG A 167 -19.85 -10.95 10.37
CA ARG A 167 -21.32 -10.94 10.17
C ARG A 167 -21.95 -12.29 10.42
N LEU A 168 -21.33 -13.38 10.00
CA LEU A 168 -21.80 -14.74 10.27
C LEU A 168 -21.81 -15.08 11.77
N LYS A 169 -21.04 -14.33 12.57
CA LYS A 169 -21.04 -14.41 14.03
C LYS A 169 -21.86 -13.31 14.71
N GLY A 170 -22.67 -12.57 13.95
CA GLY A 170 -23.52 -11.51 14.49
C GLY A 170 -22.77 -10.24 14.89
N LEU A 171 -21.51 -10.08 14.45
CA LEU A 171 -20.67 -8.93 14.77
C LEU A 171 -20.68 -7.92 13.64
N VAL A 172 -20.73 -6.62 13.97
CA VAL A 172 -20.62 -5.53 12.99
C VAL A 172 -19.15 -5.35 12.58
N PRO A 173 -18.80 -5.45 11.28
CA PRO A 173 -17.44 -5.19 10.83
C PRO A 173 -16.99 -3.75 11.11
N PRO A 174 -15.69 -3.51 11.38
CA PRO A 174 -15.15 -2.18 11.68
C PRO A 174 -15.51 -1.09 10.67
N SER A 175 -15.50 -1.40 9.36
CA SER A 175 -15.88 -0.44 8.30
C SER A 175 -17.37 -0.10 8.27
N SER A 176 -18.20 -0.77 9.03
CA SER A 176 -19.65 -0.56 9.13
C SER A 176 -20.08 -0.01 10.49
N GLU A 177 -19.14 0.26 11.38
CA GLU A 177 -19.39 0.96 12.64
C GLU A 177 -19.72 2.44 12.38
N LYS A 178 -20.70 2.98 13.15
CA LYS A 178 -21.11 4.38 13.09
C LYS A 178 -20.36 5.21 14.11
#